data_24633e1be497be3768c52db4217ab5e4
#
_entry.id   24633e1be497be3768c52db4217ab5e4
#
_cell.length_a   1.000
_cell.length_b   1.000
_cell.length_c   1.000
_cell.angle_alpha   90.00
_cell.angle_beta   90.00
_cell.angle_gamma   90.00
#
_symmetry.space_group_name_H-M   'P 1'
#
loop_
_entity.id
_entity.type
_entity.pdbx_description
1 polymer ?
#
loop_
_entity_poly.entity_id
_entity_poly.type
_entity_poly.pdbx_seq_one_letter_code
_entity_poly.pdbx_strand_id
1 'polypeptide(L)'
;MSYLSVSTWSLHRLLGPLRWTEWDAAAGTHKTNEQEQPQILTLLELPAEAAKRGYRAVEVCHFHFPSTEPAYLGQLREAFSAAGISFDTLLLDYGDLTAADEARREADLELIRRWIGVASEAGAKQIRVIAGDAPPSDEQAIRQSAAALCGLADYASEHGVRVVTENFRPLTSTGESCARLLQETAGKVGMITDFGNFMPPSKYDEFAATLPASVSVHAKAQYDSDGMPDEAEYRRCLDAVKASGYDGAVVLIYDGPGDMWEGLERIRRIVEPYL
;
A
#
# COMPACT_ATOMS: atom_id res chain seq x y z
N MET A 1 -18.27 -8.57 3.46
CA MET A 1 -17.68 -9.30 4.62
C MET A 1 -16.18 -9.14 4.55
N SER A 2 -15.62 -8.57 5.60
CA SER A 2 -14.18 -8.34 5.67
C SER A 2 -13.37 -9.62 5.59
N TYR A 3 -12.14 -9.54 5.12
CA TYR A 3 -11.27 -10.68 4.93
C TYR A 3 -9.81 -10.35 5.18
N LEU A 4 -9.02 -11.37 5.53
CA LEU A 4 -7.59 -11.23 5.78
C LEU A 4 -6.80 -11.11 4.48
N SER A 5 -5.96 -10.10 4.43
CA SER A 5 -4.89 -9.91 3.47
C SER A 5 -3.55 -9.73 4.20
N VAL A 6 -2.45 -9.83 3.48
CA VAL A 6 -1.11 -9.57 4.00
C VAL A 6 -0.32 -8.72 3.02
N SER A 7 0.46 -7.76 3.53
CA SER A 7 1.40 -7.00 2.71
C SER A 7 2.77 -7.68 2.67
N THR A 8 3.43 -7.65 1.52
CA THR A 8 4.81 -8.13 1.40
C THR A 8 5.80 -7.33 2.24
N TRP A 9 5.44 -6.11 2.67
CA TRP A 9 6.25 -5.40 3.68
C TRP A 9 6.43 -6.21 4.95
N SER A 10 5.40 -6.92 5.38
CA SER A 10 5.47 -7.84 6.53
C SER A 10 6.43 -9.01 6.34
N LEU A 11 6.91 -9.24 5.12
CA LEU A 11 7.78 -10.37 4.75
C LEU A 11 9.09 -9.89 4.11
N HIS A 12 9.43 -8.59 4.25
CA HIS A 12 10.56 -7.97 3.57
C HIS A 12 11.92 -8.62 3.89
N ARG A 13 12.05 -9.32 5.02
CA ARG A 13 13.28 -10.06 5.40
C ARG A 13 13.32 -11.50 4.87
N LEU A 14 12.33 -11.91 4.05
CA LEU A 14 12.24 -13.28 3.50
C LEU A 14 12.23 -13.31 1.97
N LEU A 15 11.94 -12.18 1.31
CA LEU A 15 11.63 -12.12 -0.13
C LEU A 15 12.80 -11.69 -1.01
N GLY A 16 14.01 -11.65 -0.46
CA GLY A 16 15.22 -11.23 -1.19
C GLY A 16 15.43 -9.72 -1.20
N PRO A 17 16.34 -9.21 -2.05
CA PRO A 17 16.74 -7.81 -2.05
C PRO A 17 15.57 -6.85 -2.26
N LEU A 18 15.59 -5.73 -1.52
CA LEU A 18 14.66 -4.62 -1.71
C LEU A 18 15.22 -3.68 -2.79
N ARG A 19 14.46 -3.45 -3.86
CA ARG A 19 14.86 -2.63 -5.01
C ARG A 19 14.21 -1.26 -4.93
N TRP A 20 14.81 -0.38 -4.11
CA TRP A 20 14.31 0.96 -3.89
C TRP A 20 14.48 1.83 -5.13
N THR A 21 13.42 2.52 -5.52
CA THR A 21 13.48 3.55 -6.54
C THR A 21 13.91 4.86 -5.91
N GLU A 22 14.87 5.56 -6.53
CA GLU A 22 15.36 6.87 -6.10
C GLU A 22 15.46 7.81 -7.29
N TRP A 23 15.21 9.11 -7.05
CA TRP A 23 15.48 10.15 -8.04
C TRP A 23 16.94 10.56 -8.01
N ASP A 24 17.62 10.46 -9.13
CA ASP A 24 18.97 11.01 -9.34
C ASP A 24 18.85 12.39 -10.00
N ALA A 25 18.90 13.45 -9.19
CA ALA A 25 18.76 14.81 -9.67
C ALA A 25 19.91 15.25 -10.61
N ALA A 26 21.09 14.63 -10.48
CA ALA A 26 22.23 14.96 -11.35
C ALA A 26 22.07 14.33 -12.74
N ALA A 27 21.48 13.16 -12.82
CA ALA A 27 21.21 12.46 -14.07
C ALA A 27 19.83 12.79 -14.68
N GLY A 28 18.92 13.39 -13.88
CA GLY A 28 17.55 13.68 -14.31
C GLY A 28 16.73 12.41 -14.57
N THR A 29 16.99 11.33 -13.83
CA THR A 29 16.34 10.04 -14.05
C THR A 29 16.20 9.24 -12.74
N HIS A 30 15.37 8.19 -12.77
CA HIS A 30 15.29 7.25 -11.67
C HIS A 30 16.44 6.24 -11.73
N LYS A 31 16.88 5.83 -10.55
CA LYS A 31 17.81 4.71 -10.36
C LYS A 31 17.25 3.72 -9.34
N THR A 32 17.70 2.49 -9.41
CA THR A 32 17.40 1.46 -8.42
C THR A 32 18.58 1.32 -7.46
N ASN A 33 18.27 1.34 -6.17
CA ASN A 33 19.22 1.04 -5.10
C ASN A 33 18.80 -0.27 -4.44
N GLU A 34 19.68 -1.29 -4.46
CA GLU A 34 19.39 -2.59 -3.89
C GLU A 34 19.89 -2.66 -2.44
N GLN A 35 18.99 -3.07 -1.55
CA GLN A 35 19.29 -3.41 -0.17
C GLN A 35 19.16 -4.91 0.01
N GLU A 36 20.28 -5.59 0.29
CA GLU A 36 20.30 -7.03 0.48
C GLU A 36 19.40 -7.48 1.64
N GLN A 37 18.61 -8.52 1.37
CA GLN A 37 17.79 -9.24 2.33
C GLN A 37 17.84 -10.74 2.01
N PRO A 38 17.68 -11.64 3.00
CA PRO A 38 17.59 -13.07 2.73
C PRO A 38 16.45 -13.41 1.78
N GLN A 39 16.68 -14.32 0.84
CA GLN A 39 15.64 -14.88 -0.01
C GLN A 39 15.32 -16.31 0.44
N ILE A 40 14.37 -16.44 1.34
CA ILE A 40 13.88 -17.73 1.86
C ILE A 40 12.61 -18.14 1.10
N LEU A 41 11.89 -17.16 0.55
CA LEU A 41 10.69 -17.32 -0.23
C LEU A 41 10.77 -16.42 -1.47
N THR A 42 10.44 -16.95 -2.63
CA THR A 42 10.31 -16.12 -3.83
C THR A 42 8.93 -15.47 -3.91
N LEU A 43 8.83 -14.37 -4.65
CA LEU A 43 7.53 -13.72 -4.88
C LEU A 43 6.53 -14.64 -5.63
N LEU A 44 7.03 -15.61 -6.42
CA LEU A 44 6.19 -16.60 -7.12
C LEU A 44 5.65 -17.70 -6.18
N GLU A 45 6.36 -18.01 -5.11
CA GLU A 45 5.94 -19.01 -4.10
C GLU A 45 4.99 -18.39 -3.05
N LEU A 46 5.06 -17.08 -2.86
CA LEU A 46 4.32 -16.36 -1.83
C LEU A 46 2.78 -16.58 -1.91
N PRO A 47 2.12 -16.56 -3.07
CA PRO A 47 0.67 -16.77 -3.12
C PRO A 47 0.23 -18.11 -2.52
N ALA A 48 0.94 -19.19 -2.84
CA ALA A 48 0.65 -20.51 -2.29
C ALA A 48 0.90 -20.58 -0.78
N GLU A 49 1.96 -19.93 -0.29
CA GLU A 49 2.27 -19.89 1.14
C GLU A 49 1.27 -19.03 1.93
N ALA A 50 0.82 -17.91 1.36
CA ALA A 50 -0.23 -17.08 1.96
C ALA A 50 -1.58 -17.82 2.01
N ALA A 51 -1.95 -18.51 0.93
CA ALA A 51 -3.16 -19.32 0.87
C ALA A 51 -3.19 -20.43 1.93
N LYS A 52 -2.08 -21.17 2.12
CA LYS A 52 -1.94 -22.18 3.18
C LYS A 52 -2.16 -21.60 4.57
N ARG A 53 -1.81 -20.34 4.78
CA ARG A 53 -2.01 -19.61 6.04
C ARG A 53 -3.39 -18.97 6.15
N GLY A 54 -4.29 -19.16 5.17
CA GLY A 54 -5.67 -18.69 5.19
C GLY A 54 -5.84 -17.22 4.81
N TYR A 55 -4.84 -16.58 4.21
CA TYR A 55 -5.03 -15.26 3.59
C TYR A 55 -5.81 -15.39 2.29
N ARG A 56 -6.69 -14.43 2.03
CA ARG A 56 -7.50 -14.38 0.80
C ARG A 56 -6.92 -13.48 -0.27
N ALA A 57 -5.98 -12.63 0.13
CA ALA A 57 -5.31 -11.70 -0.76
C ALA A 57 -3.91 -11.34 -0.26
N VAL A 58 -3.10 -10.80 -1.17
CA VAL A 58 -1.79 -10.23 -0.88
C VAL A 58 -1.71 -8.84 -1.53
N GLU A 59 -1.06 -7.91 -0.84
CA GLU A 59 -0.59 -6.65 -1.41
C GLU A 59 0.93 -6.72 -1.60
N VAL A 60 1.42 -6.33 -2.78
CA VAL A 60 2.84 -6.48 -3.14
C VAL A 60 3.49 -5.12 -3.31
N CYS A 61 4.53 -4.85 -2.52
CA CYS A 61 5.35 -3.65 -2.68
C CYS A 61 6.21 -3.75 -3.95
N HIS A 62 6.30 -2.66 -4.70
CA HIS A 62 7.02 -2.60 -5.97
C HIS A 62 8.48 -3.05 -5.88
N PHE A 63 9.15 -2.74 -4.77
CA PHE A 63 10.55 -3.06 -4.55
C PHE A 63 10.83 -4.57 -4.32
N HIS A 64 9.80 -5.42 -4.21
CA HIS A 64 9.95 -6.87 -4.15
C HIS A 64 9.93 -7.55 -5.54
N PHE A 65 9.62 -6.81 -6.60
CA PHE A 65 9.65 -7.38 -7.94
C PHE A 65 11.09 -7.60 -8.40
N PRO A 66 11.52 -8.85 -8.64
CA PRO A 66 12.85 -9.13 -9.18
C PRO A 66 12.93 -8.79 -10.67
N SER A 67 11.79 -8.77 -11.37
CA SER A 67 11.67 -8.42 -12.78
C SER A 67 10.28 -7.88 -13.09
N THR A 68 10.22 -6.96 -14.04
CA THR A 68 8.96 -6.44 -14.62
C THR A 68 8.77 -6.91 -16.07
N GLU A 69 9.54 -7.92 -16.51
CA GLU A 69 9.39 -8.51 -17.82
C GLU A 69 8.05 -9.28 -17.96
N PRO A 70 7.37 -9.21 -19.11
CA PRO A 70 6.05 -9.81 -19.31
C PRO A 70 5.98 -11.31 -18.95
N ALA A 71 7.06 -12.06 -19.22
CA ALA A 71 7.12 -13.48 -18.88
C ALA A 71 7.05 -13.71 -17.36
N TYR A 72 7.75 -12.89 -16.56
CA TYR A 72 7.73 -13.00 -15.10
C TYR A 72 6.37 -12.54 -14.53
N LEU A 73 5.81 -11.45 -15.06
CA LEU A 73 4.50 -10.95 -14.62
C LEU A 73 3.38 -11.96 -14.93
N GLY A 74 3.46 -12.65 -16.08
CA GLY A 74 2.57 -13.76 -16.41
C GLY A 74 2.66 -14.91 -15.41
N GLN A 75 3.88 -15.31 -15.03
CA GLN A 75 4.10 -16.35 -14.00
C GLN A 75 3.53 -15.93 -12.64
N LEU A 76 3.70 -14.66 -12.25
CA LEU A 76 3.17 -14.14 -10.99
C LEU A 76 1.64 -14.19 -10.97
N ARG A 77 0.99 -13.76 -12.05
CA ARG A 77 -0.47 -13.85 -12.20
C ARG A 77 -0.97 -15.31 -12.14
N GLU A 78 -0.26 -16.23 -12.79
CA GLU A 78 -0.57 -17.66 -12.72
C GLU A 78 -0.40 -18.22 -11.30
N ALA A 79 0.64 -17.80 -10.56
CA ALA A 79 0.85 -18.22 -9.18
C ALA A 79 -0.31 -17.80 -8.26
N PHE A 80 -0.80 -16.56 -8.38
CA PHE A 80 -1.99 -16.09 -7.66
C PHE A 80 -3.25 -16.87 -8.03
N SER A 81 -3.47 -17.10 -9.32
CA SER A 81 -4.60 -17.87 -9.83
C SER A 81 -4.58 -19.32 -9.33
N ALA A 82 -3.44 -19.99 -9.39
CA ALA A 82 -3.25 -21.35 -8.92
C ALA A 82 -3.44 -21.50 -7.40
N ALA A 83 -3.04 -20.48 -6.64
CA ALA A 83 -3.25 -20.44 -5.19
C ALA A 83 -4.70 -20.11 -4.78
N GLY A 84 -5.53 -19.64 -5.71
CA GLY A 84 -6.91 -19.26 -5.45
C GLY A 84 -7.07 -18.03 -4.56
N ILE A 85 -6.07 -17.15 -4.52
CA ILE A 85 -6.10 -15.89 -3.77
C ILE A 85 -5.88 -14.69 -4.69
N SER A 86 -6.19 -13.50 -4.19
CA SER A 86 -6.14 -12.27 -4.98
C SER A 86 -4.80 -11.55 -4.86
N PHE A 87 -4.30 -11.02 -5.97
CA PHE A 87 -3.37 -9.90 -5.93
C PHE A 87 -4.20 -8.62 -5.82
N ASP A 88 -4.40 -8.11 -4.60
CA ASP A 88 -5.31 -6.97 -4.43
C ASP A 88 -4.63 -5.66 -4.81
N THR A 89 -3.49 -5.30 -4.21
CA THR A 89 -2.86 -4.01 -4.45
C THR A 89 -1.37 -4.15 -4.79
N LEU A 90 -0.93 -3.51 -5.87
CA LEU A 90 0.48 -3.16 -6.04
C LEU A 90 0.76 -1.88 -5.25
N LEU A 91 1.65 -1.95 -4.26
CA LEU A 91 2.05 -0.81 -3.44
C LEU A 91 3.29 -0.15 -4.05
N LEU A 92 3.11 1.00 -4.68
CA LEU A 92 4.22 1.77 -5.23
C LEU A 92 4.73 2.75 -4.16
N ASP A 93 5.85 2.42 -3.53
CA ASP A 93 6.48 3.20 -2.44
C ASP A 93 7.45 4.27 -2.97
N TYR A 94 7.11 4.87 -4.09
CA TYR A 94 7.87 5.93 -4.74
C TYR A 94 6.95 6.85 -5.54
N GLY A 95 7.39 8.10 -5.70
CA GLY A 95 6.77 9.15 -6.49
C GLY A 95 6.30 10.33 -5.63
N ASP A 96 6.38 11.53 -6.20
CA ASP A 96 5.93 12.76 -5.57
C ASP A 96 5.16 13.63 -6.58
N LEU A 97 3.84 13.55 -6.53
CA LEU A 97 2.94 14.30 -7.41
C LEU A 97 2.96 15.82 -7.13
N THR A 98 3.64 16.22 -6.05
CA THR A 98 3.75 17.61 -5.59
C THR A 98 5.17 18.17 -5.70
N ALA A 99 6.11 17.41 -6.27
CA ALA A 99 7.48 17.86 -6.43
C ALA A 99 7.55 19.24 -7.12
N ALA A 100 8.34 20.16 -6.56
CA ALA A 100 8.49 21.51 -7.12
C ALA A 100 9.20 21.50 -8.48
N ASP A 101 10.14 20.56 -8.66
CA ASP A 101 10.82 20.32 -9.94
C ASP A 101 9.84 19.66 -10.92
N GLU A 102 9.49 20.36 -11.98
CA GLU A 102 8.56 19.89 -13.01
C GLU A 102 9.09 18.68 -13.77
N ALA A 103 10.38 18.64 -14.09
CA ALA A 103 10.99 17.51 -14.79
C ALA A 103 10.94 16.23 -13.95
N ARG A 104 11.20 16.33 -12.63
CA ARG A 104 11.02 15.23 -11.69
C ARG A 104 9.57 14.78 -11.65
N ARG A 105 8.64 15.71 -11.53
CA ARG A 105 7.20 15.40 -11.44
C ARG A 105 6.69 14.69 -12.70
N GLU A 106 7.12 15.11 -13.88
CA GLU A 106 6.80 14.43 -15.14
C GLU A 106 7.40 13.03 -15.21
N ALA A 107 8.67 12.89 -14.81
CA ALA A 107 9.34 11.58 -14.74
C ALA A 107 8.64 10.63 -13.73
N ASP A 108 8.21 11.15 -12.58
CA ASP A 108 7.46 10.37 -11.60
C ASP A 108 6.10 9.92 -12.14
N LEU A 109 5.37 10.78 -12.85
CA LEU A 109 4.11 10.40 -13.53
C LEU A 109 4.33 9.30 -14.57
N GLU A 110 5.40 9.36 -15.35
CA GLU A 110 5.73 8.34 -16.33
C GLU A 110 6.12 7.01 -15.66
N LEU A 111 6.87 7.07 -14.57
CA LEU A 111 7.18 5.89 -13.76
C LEU A 111 5.90 5.23 -13.22
N ILE A 112 4.97 6.03 -12.70
CA ILE A 112 3.70 5.51 -12.17
C ILE A 112 2.89 4.85 -13.28
N ARG A 113 2.81 5.42 -14.49
CA ARG A 113 2.14 4.79 -15.64
C ARG A 113 2.76 3.43 -15.99
N ARG A 114 4.09 3.32 -15.98
CA ARG A 114 4.75 2.01 -16.18
C ARG A 114 4.34 0.99 -15.12
N TRP A 115 4.27 1.41 -13.85
CA TRP A 115 3.84 0.52 -12.76
C TRP A 115 2.34 0.17 -12.82
N ILE A 116 1.50 1.04 -13.41
CA ILE A 116 0.10 0.68 -13.73
C ILE A 116 0.07 -0.46 -14.76
N GLY A 117 0.92 -0.42 -15.79
CA GLY A 117 1.09 -1.51 -16.75
C GLY A 117 1.54 -2.82 -16.08
N VAL A 118 2.55 -2.75 -15.20
CA VAL A 118 3.01 -3.89 -14.40
C VAL A 118 1.89 -4.46 -13.53
N ALA A 119 1.11 -3.61 -12.86
CA ALA A 119 -0.03 -4.04 -12.05
C ALA A 119 -1.07 -4.80 -12.88
N SER A 120 -1.42 -4.28 -14.06
CA SER A 120 -2.33 -4.92 -15.02
C SER A 120 -1.83 -6.28 -15.47
N GLU A 121 -0.58 -6.37 -15.94
CA GLU A 121 -0.01 -7.62 -16.45
C GLU A 121 0.15 -8.67 -15.34
N ALA A 122 0.53 -8.27 -14.13
CA ALA A 122 0.63 -9.15 -12.97
C ALA A 122 -0.73 -9.56 -12.38
N GLY A 123 -1.83 -8.93 -12.82
CA GLY A 123 -3.19 -9.24 -12.37
C GLY A 123 -3.59 -8.58 -11.04
N ALA A 124 -2.93 -7.49 -10.63
CA ALA A 124 -3.36 -6.69 -9.50
C ALA A 124 -4.67 -5.97 -9.80
N LYS A 125 -5.58 -5.90 -8.83
CA LYS A 125 -6.86 -5.18 -8.97
C LYS A 125 -6.66 -3.67 -8.91
N GLN A 126 -5.67 -3.23 -8.12
CA GLN A 126 -5.41 -1.82 -7.88
C GLN A 126 -3.93 -1.53 -7.66
N ILE A 127 -3.58 -0.26 -7.80
CA ILE A 127 -2.25 0.26 -7.48
C ILE A 127 -2.37 1.41 -6.49
N ARG A 128 -1.57 1.37 -5.42
CA ARG A 128 -1.44 2.51 -4.51
C ARG A 128 -0.39 3.46 -5.04
N VAL A 129 -0.79 4.72 -5.19
CA VAL A 129 0.05 5.84 -5.61
C VAL A 129 0.18 6.83 -4.46
N ILE A 130 1.39 7.26 -4.16
CA ILE A 130 1.68 8.27 -3.15
C ILE A 130 1.18 9.63 -3.64
N ALA A 131 0.41 10.34 -2.80
CA ALA A 131 -0.18 11.63 -3.17
C ALA A 131 0.85 12.76 -3.28
N GLY A 132 1.91 12.74 -2.45
CA GLY A 132 2.99 13.71 -2.51
C GLY A 132 3.64 14.03 -1.18
N ASP A 133 4.75 14.79 -1.25
CA ASP A 133 5.58 15.16 -0.11
C ASP A 133 5.38 16.62 0.34
N ALA A 134 4.51 17.40 -0.32
CA ALA A 134 4.16 18.75 0.13
C ALA A 134 3.45 18.73 1.50
N PRO A 135 3.49 19.83 2.27
CA PRO A 135 2.77 19.92 3.54
C PRO A 135 1.26 19.68 3.39
N PRO A 136 0.59 19.05 4.37
CA PRO A 136 -0.85 18.74 4.31
C PRO A 136 -1.75 19.99 4.30
N SER A 137 -1.22 21.16 4.67
CA SER A 137 -1.91 22.44 4.61
C SER A 137 -1.77 23.17 3.26
N ASP A 138 -1.01 22.62 2.31
CA ASP A 138 -0.84 23.23 0.99
C ASP A 138 -2.00 22.88 0.06
N GLU A 139 -2.98 23.76 0.02
CA GLU A 139 -4.19 23.65 -0.81
C GLU A 139 -3.87 23.54 -2.32
N GLN A 140 -2.80 24.20 -2.79
CA GLN A 140 -2.42 24.13 -4.19
C GLN A 140 -1.82 22.78 -4.51
N ALA A 141 -0.97 22.24 -3.63
CA ALA A 141 -0.40 20.91 -3.78
C ALA A 141 -1.48 19.82 -3.72
N ILE A 142 -2.50 19.96 -2.85
CA ILE A 142 -3.64 19.04 -2.79
C ILE A 142 -4.38 19.02 -4.15
N ARG A 143 -4.71 20.18 -4.71
CA ARG A 143 -5.37 20.24 -6.03
C ARG A 143 -4.50 19.70 -7.16
N GLN A 144 -3.19 19.99 -7.14
CA GLN A 144 -2.23 19.45 -8.11
C GLN A 144 -2.18 17.94 -8.05
N SER A 145 -2.03 17.38 -6.85
CA SER A 145 -2.01 15.94 -6.61
C SER A 145 -3.32 15.27 -7.05
N ALA A 146 -4.47 15.86 -6.70
CA ALA A 146 -5.79 15.35 -7.10
C ALA A 146 -5.95 15.30 -8.62
N ALA A 147 -5.53 16.35 -9.34
CA ALA A 147 -5.57 16.39 -10.79
C ALA A 147 -4.68 15.28 -11.41
N ALA A 148 -3.47 15.11 -10.88
CA ALA A 148 -2.55 14.05 -11.32
C ALA A 148 -3.12 12.65 -11.05
N LEU A 149 -3.65 12.40 -9.84
CA LEU A 149 -4.29 11.14 -9.46
C LEU A 149 -5.51 10.83 -10.33
N CYS A 150 -6.34 11.82 -10.67
CA CYS A 150 -7.45 11.65 -11.60
C CYS A 150 -6.99 11.23 -13.00
N GLY A 151 -5.95 11.87 -13.54
CA GLY A 151 -5.39 11.49 -14.83
C GLY A 151 -4.77 10.09 -14.84
N LEU A 152 -4.12 9.71 -13.73
CA LEU A 152 -3.62 8.34 -13.54
C LEU A 152 -4.75 7.33 -13.39
N ALA A 153 -5.86 7.68 -12.73
CA ALA A 153 -7.04 6.83 -12.58
C ALA A 153 -7.74 6.59 -13.94
N ASP A 154 -7.86 7.62 -14.77
CA ASP A 154 -8.41 7.49 -16.12
C ASP A 154 -7.52 6.53 -16.96
N TYR A 155 -6.20 6.72 -16.95
CA TYR A 155 -5.25 5.83 -17.62
C TYR A 155 -5.31 4.39 -17.07
N ALA A 156 -5.34 4.21 -15.75
CA ALA A 156 -5.37 2.89 -15.12
C ALA A 156 -6.67 2.13 -15.43
N SER A 157 -7.79 2.83 -15.57
CA SER A 157 -9.07 2.22 -15.91
C SER A 157 -9.05 1.54 -17.28
N GLU A 158 -8.32 2.09 -18.26
CA GLU A 158 -8.09 1.49 -19.57
C GLU A 158 -7.28 0.19 -19.49
N HIS A 159 -6.52 0.01 -18.41
CA HIS A 159 -5.72 -1.19 -18.11
C HIS A 159 -6.42 -2.15 -17.13
N GLY A 160 -7.65 -1.87 -16.74
CA GLY A 160 -8.41 -2.69 -15.78
C GLY A 160 -7.90 -2.61 -14.34
N VAL A 161 -7.15 -1.57 -13.98
CA VAL A 161 -6.57 -1.34 -12.65
C VAL A 161 -7.20 -0.10 -12.02
N ARG A 162 -7.51 -0.15 -10.72
CA ARG A 162 -7.96 1.00 -9.96
C ARG A 162 -6.80 1.73 -9.31
N VAL A 163 -6.78 3.06 -9.36
CA VAL A 163 -5.85 3.87 -8.54
C VAL A 163 -6.43 4.09 -7.16
N VAL A 164 -5.61 3.88 -6.15
CA VAL A 164 -5.88 4.21 -4.75
C VAL A 164 -4.72 5.02 -4.18
N THR A 165 -4.97 5.80 -3.14
CA THR A 165 -3.92 6.47 -2.36
C THR A 165 -4.03 6.04 -0.90
N GLU A 166 -3.17 6.59 -0.03
CA GLU A 166 -3.07 6.17 1.36
C GLU A 166 -2.81 7.40 2.24
N ASN A 167 -3.19 7.37 3.51
CA ASN A 167 -2.69 8.31 4.50
C ASN A 167 -1.21 8.04 4.79
N PHE A 168 -0.38 8.32 3.79
CA PHE A 168 1.04 8.02 3.76
C PHE A 168 1.82 9.18 3.12
N ARG A 169 2.92 9.59 3.75
CA ARG A 169 3.70 10.76 3.37
C ARG A 169 3.04 12.10 3.77
N PRO A 170 3.77 13.23 3.70
CA PRO A 170 3.30 14.49 4.28
C PRO A 170 1.95 14.98 3.77
N LEU A 171 1.70 14.94 2.45
CA LEU A 171 0.47 15.51 1.89
C LEU A 171 -0.82 14.90 2.47
N THR A 172 -0.80 13.62 2.80
CA THR A 172 -1.93 12.85 3.35
C THR A 172 -1.70 12.45 4.81
N SER A 173 -0.92 13.23 5.56
CA SER A 173 -0.61 12.95 6.96
C SER A 173 -1.70 13.38 7.96
N THR A 174 -2.76 14.05 7.50
CA THR A 174 -3.92 14.45 8.31
C THR A 174 -5.23 14.01 7.67
N GLY A 175 -6.24 13.73 8.48
CA GLY A 175 -7.58 13.39 7.99
C GLY A 175 -8.21 14.53 7.17
N GLU A 176 -7.94 15.79 7.53
CA GLU A 176 -8.39 16.96 6.77
C GLU A 176 -7.82 16.97 5.36
N SER A 177 -6.50 16.82 5.20
CA SER A 177 -5.87 16.79 3.87
C SER A 177 -6.33 15.59 3.04
N CYS A 178 -6.52 14.42 3.67
CA CYS A 178 -7.08 13.25 3.00
C CYS A 178 -8.51 13.53 2.52
N ALA A 179 -9.37 14.09 3.34
CA ALA A 179 -10.75 14.42 2.98
C ALA A 179 -10.82 15.42 1.83
N ARG A 180 -9.96 16.45 1.86
CA ARG A 180 -9.84 17.44 0.77
C ARG A 180 -9.38 16.77 -0.53
N LEU A 181 -8.34 15.95 -0.50
CA LEU A 181 -7.85 15.21 -1.66
C LEU A 181 -8.95 14.32 -2.25
N LEU A 182 -9.66 13.56 -1.41
CA LEU A 182 -10.76 12.69 -1.84
C LEU A 182 -11.94 13.49 -2.44
N GLN A 183 -12.25 14.64 -1.90
CA GLN A 183 -13.25 15.54 -2.46
C GLN A 183 -12.86 16.02 -3.86
N GLU A 184 -11.61 16.46 -4.05
CA GLU A 184 -11.09 16.93 -5.33
C GLU A 184 -11.05 15.80 -6.39
N THR A 185 -10.81 14.54 -5.99
CA THR A 185 -10.82 13.40 -6.92
C THR A 185 -12.22 12.92 -7.27
N ALA A 186 -13.28 13.42 -6.61
CA ALA A 186 -14.69 13.13 -6.90
C ALA A 186 -15.02 11.63 -7.01
N GLY A 187 -14.39 10.80 -6.18
CA GLY A 187 -14.61 9.36 -6.12
C GLY A 187 -13.86 8.52 -7.18
N LYS A 188 -13.06 9.14 -8.05
CA LYS A 188 -12.22 8.41 -9.02
C LYS A 188 -11.10 7.59 -8.35
N VAL A 189 -10.62 8.05 -7.19
CA VAL A 189 -9.50 7.45 -6.46
C VAL A 189 -10.00 6.88 -5.13
N GLY A 190 -9.61 5.64 -4.82
CA GLY A 190 -9.90 5.03 -3.54
C GLY A 190 -8.88 5.41 -2.46
N MET A 191 -9.14 4.98 -1.23
CA MET A 191 -8.27 5.24 -0.08
C MET A 191 -7.81 3.93 0.57
N ILE A 192 -6.61 3.91 1.11
CA ILE A 192 -6.13 2.94 2.10
C ILE A 192 -5.99 3.70 3.42
N THR A 193 -6.58 3.18 4.48
CA THR A 193 -6.37 3.72 5.83
C THR A 193 -5.36 2.86 6.57
N ASP A 194 -4.17 3.41 6.83
CA ASP A 194 -3.13 2.76 7.62
C ASP A 194 -3.18 3.24 9.08
N PHE A 195 -3.17 2.29 10.02
CA PHE A 195 -3.23 2.57 11.45
C PHE A 195 -1.96 3.25 11.98
N GLY A 196 -0.82 2.99 11.34
CA GLY A 196 0.48 3.52 11.78
C GLY A 196 0.78 4.94 11.32
N ASN A 197 0.02 5.48 10.36
CA ASN A 197 0.38 6.73 9.70
C ASN A 197 -0.35 7.98 10.24
N PHE A 198 -1.42 7.82 10.99
CA PHE A 198 -1.99 8.91 11.79
C PHE A 198 -1.46 8.87 13.22
N MET A 199 -1.25 10.04 13.82
CA MET A 199 -0.62 10.18 15.11
C MET A 199 -1.57 10.70 16.20
N PRO A 200 -1.42 10.25 17.46
CA PRO A 200 -2.14 10.83 18.58
C PRO A 200 -1.86 12.35 18.71
N PRO A 201 -2.82 13.16 19.25
CA PRO A 201 -4.10 12.72 19.85
C PRO A 201 -5.25 12.51 18.86
N SER A 202 -5.16 13.05 17.61
CA SER A 202 -6.24 13.10 16.63
C SER A 202 -6.46 11.81 15.84
N LYS A 203 -5.55 10.84 15.94
CA LYS A 203 -5.51 9.60 15.14
C LYS A 203 -6.88 8.97 14.89
N TYR A 204 -7.69 8.79 15.93
CA TYR A 204 -8.97 8.09 15.81
C TYR A 204 -10.06 8.94 15.16
N ASP A 205 -10.02 10.26 15.36
CA ASP A 205 -10.92 11.19 14.70
C ASP A 205 -10.58 11.29 13.20
N GLU A 206 -9.29 11.16 12.84
CA GLU A 206 -8.83 11.19 11.47
C GLU A 206 -9.24 9.93 10.67
N PHE A 207 -9.44 8.79 11.32
CA PHE A 207 -10.02 7.61 10.69
C PHE A 207 -11.41 7.87 10.12
N ALA A 208 -12.22 8.70 10.77
CA ALA A 208 -13.54 9.05 10.27
C ALA A 208 -13.51 9.76 8.91
N ALA A 209 -12.40 10.43 8.58
CA ALA A 209 -12.22 11.11 7.29
C ALA A 209 -11.84 10.15 6.16
N THR A 210 -11.19 9.01 6.46
CA THR A 210 -10.62 8.11 5.44
C THR A 210 -11.38 6.80 5.28
N LEU A 211 -11.88 6.21 6.38
CA LEU A 211 -12.58 4.92 6.37
C LEU A 211 -13.76 4.84 5.39
N PRO A 212 -14.62 5.87 5.23
CA PRO A 212 -15.74 5.80 4.29
C PRO A 212 -15.33 5.62 2.83
N ALA A 213 -14.10 6.01 2.46
CA ALA A 213 -13.55 5.87 1.11
C ALA A 213 -12.55 4.72 1.01
N SER A 214 -12.28 4.00 2.11
CA SER A 214 -11.26 2.95 2.14
C SER A 214 -11.69 1.70 1.41
N VAL A 215 -10.79 1.21 0.58
CA VAL A 215 -10.92 -0.06 -0.16
C VAL A 215 -10.10 -1.16 0.51
N SER A 216 -9.06 -0.81 1.25
CA SER A 216 -8.35 -1.67 2.18
C SER A 216 -7.95 -0.88 3.44
N VAL A 217 -7.68 -1.61 4.52
CA VAL A 217 -7.21 -1.07 5.79
C VAL A 217 -5.88 -1.76 6.12
N HIS A 218 -4.82 -0.98 6.32
CA HIS A 218 -3.54 -1.49 6.77
C HIS A 218 -3.56 -1.58 8.30
N ALA A 219 -3.77 -2.80 8.79
CA ALA A 219 -3.82 -3.09 10.21
C ALA A 219 -2.40 -3.24 10.76
N LYS A 220 -1.72 -2.09 10.92
CA LYS A 220 -0.36 -1.96 11.44
C LYS A 220 -0.40 -1.64 12.93
N ALA A 221 0.04 -2.59 13.76
CA ALA A 221 0.18 -2.38 15.21
C ALA A 221 1.47 -1.60 15.54
N GLN A 222 1.51 -1.01 16.73
CA GLN A 222 2.75 -0.55 17.33
C GLN A 222 3.39 -1.74 18.08
N TYR A 223 4.70 -1.94 17.92
CA TYR A 223 5.40 -3.09 18.49
C TYR A 223 6.46 -2.63 19.50
N ASP A 224 6.62 -3.41 20.57
CA ASP A 224 7.74 -3.27 21.49
C ASP A 224 9.02 -3.97 20.96
N SER A 225 10.09 -3.95 21.77
CA SER A 225 11.37 -4.59 21.42
C SER A 225 11.31 -6.11 21.25
N ASP A 226 10.29 -6.75 21.80
CA ASP A 226 10.05 -8.20 21.72
C ASP A 226 9.06 -8.57 20.60
N GLY A 227 8.61 -7.56 19.82
CA GLY A 227 7.65 -7.71 18.74
C GLY A 227 6.22 -7.96 19.22
N MET A 228 5.93 -7.58 20.48
CA MET A 228 4.56 -7.65 21.00
C MET A 228 3.81 -6.39 20.59
N PRO A 229 2.56 -6.53 20.07
CA PRO A 229 1.75 -5.37 19.72
C PRO A 229 1.24 -4.67 20.98
N ASP A 230 1.10 -3.33 20.93
CA ASP A 230 0.22 -2.62 21.85
C ASP A 230 -1.23 -3.03 21.54
N GLU A 231 -1.67 -4.12 22.18
CA GLU A 231 -2.96 -4.72 21.91
C GLU A 231 -4.14 -3.78 22.21
N ALA A 232 -4.01 -2.94 23.23
CA ALA A 232 -5.07 -2.00 23.59
C ALA A 232 -5.28 -0.93 22.52
N GLU A 233 -4.19 -0.36 22.02
CA GLU A 233 -4.20 0.59 20.91
C GLU A 233 -4.68 -0.06 19.62
N TYR A 234 -4.19 -1.25 19.31
CA TYR A 234 -4.54 -1.98 18.09
C TYR A 234 -6.03 -2.34 18.04
N ARG A 235 -6.60 -2.83 19.16
CA ARG A 235 -8.04 -3.09 19.26
C ARG A 235 -8.86 -1.81 19.11
N ARG A 236 -8.41 -0.68 19.64
CA ARG A 236 -9.09 0.59 19.47
C ARG A 236 -9.16 1.02 18.00
N CYS A 237 -8.09 0.77 17.21
CA CYS A 237 -8.13 1.00 15.77
C CYS A 237 -9.14 0.08 15.07
N LEU A 238 -9.14 -1.22 15.42
CA LEU A 238 -10.08 -2.20 14.88
C LEU A 238 -11.54 -1.89 15.23
N ASP A 239 -11.80 -1.41 16.45
CA ASP A 239 -13.12 -0.95 16.89
C ASP A 239 -13.62 0.23 16.04
N ALA A 240 -12.73 1.18 15.70
CA ALA A 240 -13.06 2.29 14.82
C ALA A 240 -13.42 1.80 13.40
N VAL A 241 -12.66 0.86 12.86
CA VAL A 241 -12.97 0.22 11.55
C VAL A 241 -14.32 -0.47 11.58
N LYS A 242 -14.59 -1.27 12.61
CA LYS A 242 -15.87 -1.97 12.79
C LYS A 242 -17.04 -0.99 12.93
N ALA A 243 -16.86 0.07 13.72
CA ALA A 243 -17.89 1.09 13.92
C ALA A 243 -18.22 1.89 12.66
N SER A 244 -17.27 2.03 11.72
CA SER A 244 -17.47 2.69 10.42
C SER A 244 -18.33 1.86 9.45
N GLY A 245 -18.59 0.59 9.74
CA GLY A 245 -19.25 -0.34 8.83
C GLY A 245 -18.37 -0.79 7.65
N TYR A 246 -17.06 -0.63 7.76
CA TYR A 246 -16.10 -1.06 6.74
C TYR A 246 -16.26 -2.56 6.41
N ASP A 247 -16.24 -2.87 5.11
CA ASP A 247 -16.38 -4.23 4.59
C ASP A 247 -15.40 -4.45 3.43
N GLY A 248 -14.18 -4.87 3.76
CA GLY A 248 -13.10 -5.02 2.78
C GLY A 248 -11.89 -5.76 3.32
N ALA A 249 -10.75 -5.61 2.64
CA ALA A 249 -9.50 -6.22 3.03
C ALA A 249 -8.94 -5.62 4.34
N VAL A 250 -8.71 -6.45 5.35
CA VAL A 250 -7.90 -6.10 6.52
C VAL A 250 -6.51 -6.66 6.29
N VAL A 251 -5.58 -5.80 5.93
CA VAL A 251 -4.22 -6.14 5.52
C VAL A 251 -3.31 -6.14 6.74
N LEU A 252 -2.79 -7.30 7.11
CA LEU A 252 -1.87 -7.39 8.23
C LEU A 252 -0.51 -6.81 7.86
N ILE A 253 -0.01 -5.89 8.70
CA ILE A 253 1.30 -5.27 8.57
C ILE A 253 2.11 -5.57 9.83
N TYR A 254 3.18 -6.35 9.68
CA TYR A 254 4.14 -6.65 10.73
C TYR A 254 5.53 -6.18 10.33
N ASP A 255 6.09 -5.25 11.06
CA ASP A 255 7.46 -4.75 10.89
C ASP A 255 8.28 -4.83 12.19
N GLY A 256 7.77 -5.57 13.17
CA GLY A 256 8.45 -5.84 14.43
C GLY A 256 9.65 -6.80 14.29
N PRO A 257 10.44 -7.00 15.36
CA PRO A 257 11.57 -7.92 15.38
C PRO A 257 11.15 -9.40 15.37
N GLY A 258 12.12 -10.31 15.17
CA GLY A 258 11.91 -11.76 15.23
C GLY A 258 11.37 -12.36 13.92
N ASP A 259 10.74 -13.53 14.03
CA ASP A 259 10.15 -14.22 12.89
C ASP A 259 8.90 -13.50 12.39
N MET A 260 8.86 -13.23 11.08
CA MET A 260 7.81 -12.43 10.48
C MET A 260 6.46 -13.18 10.43
N TRP A 261 6.47 -14.49 10.19
CA TRP A 261 5.26 -15.29 10.19
C TRP A 261 4.68 -15.48 11.59
N GLU A 262 5.52 -15.64 12.60
CA GLU A 262 5.08 -15.69 14.00
C GLU A 262 4.48 -14.34 14.44
N GLY A 263 5.11 -13.25 14.03
CA GLY A 263 4.59 -11.89 14.28
C GLY A 263 3.22 -11.66 13.62
N LEU A 264 3.09 -12.05 12.34
CA LEU A 264 1.82 -12.00 11.62
C LEU A 264 0.74 -12.85 12.29
N GLU A 265 1.05 -14.07 12.73
CA GLU A 265 0.09 -14.94 13.42
C GLU A 265 -0.35 -14.33 14.77
N ARG A 266 0.55 -13.62 15.45
CA ARG A 266 0.25 -12.94 16.71
C ARG A 266 -0.81 -11.85 16.53
N ILE A 267 -0.60 -10.95 15.54
CA ILE A 267 -1.58 -9.88 15.27
C ILE A 267 -2.85 -10.39 14.61
N ARG A 268 -2.77 -11.46 13.82
CA ARG A 268 -3.93 -12.12 13.24
C ARG A 268 -4.96 -12.54 14.28
N ARG A 269 -4.52 -13.16 15.38
CA ARG A 269 -5.42 -13.59 16.50
C ARG A 269 -6.20 -12.44 17.10
N ILE A 270 -5.63 -11.22 17.05
CA ILE A 270 -6.31 -10.02 17.54
C ILE A 270 -7.33 -9.53 16.50
N VAL A 271 -7.02 -9.66 15.19
CA VAL A 271 -7.86 -9.16 14.08
C VAL A 271 -9.05 -10.09 13.79
N GLU A 272 -8.85 -11.41 13.85
CA GLU A 272 -9.88 -12.40 13.46
C GLU A 272 -11.28 -12.14 14.04
N PRO A 273 -11.47 -11.74 15.31
CA PRO A 273 -12.79 -11.43 15.86
C PRO A 273 -13.52 -10.23 15.23
N TYR A 274 -12.82 -9.46 14.38
CA TYR A 274 -13.34 -8.26 13.72
C TYR A 274 -13.75 -8.48 12.26
N LEU A 275 -13.50 -9.68 11.69
CA LEU A 275 -13.76 -10.02 10.28
C LEU A 275 -15.20 -10.47 10.01
#